data_aea288c7ae809421d0d92c7526972032
#
_entry.id   aea288c7ae809421d0d92c7526972032
#
_cell.length_a   1.000
_cell.length_b   1.000
_cell.length_c   1.000
_cell.angle_alpha   90.00
_cell.angle_beta   90.00
_cell.angle_gamma   90.00
#
_symmetry.space_group_name_H-M   'P 1'
#
loop_
_entity.id
_entity.type
_entity.pdbx_description
1 polymer ?
#
loop_
_entity_poly.entity_id
_entity_poly.type
_entity_poly.pdbx_seq_one_letter_code
_entity_poly.pdbx_strand_id
1 'polypeptide(L)'
;MAKEVDLIKEKLPVLEFVRGYVTLTPAGRNFKGLCPFHQEKTPSFIVSPDKQRWHCFGCAEGGDVITFAMKYENLEFPEALRFLAEKAGIQLRSLNPQHHREFGVLYDINEAAKDFYAEELHRNVAAMEYLKSRGLTEETIKEFELGFSSGGEALTMNLIKKGFDVNDAARAGLIYKTSRGLFRDRFEGRIMFPISNHVGKVVAFTGRIFGAQTSDDVPKYVNSPETPVFNKSRVLYGLHKAKMEIAREKTVVVVEGQMDFLMSWQCGTRNVVAVSGTGFTEEHLEKLRRIADTVVASFDNDEAGRKAMERMLDILNRHDFHVKVISFGESKDPAEALQKDSTYMKRVLEDAVPAFEFIFDRYFNSEKVRKDLALKKRVITHMLTLISHLKSPVERDEWIQKLAQESGVSMTALEEEFSEIAEKARRESKDTHQGRNEDSPVFEDDRVTMISKRLVSMAFTNETLKGMILANKEYMSRGFVDAIEHPEAESVEMLQMQSSYLFGSTDEKNALAECMELIKQLKLEYFKHAQELAKDAIRVAGRSGDEEKLLEATAQFQEFSKKINDLKLQ
;
A
#
# COMPACT_ATOMS: atom_id res chain seq x y z
N MET A 1 19.14 9.47 -22.60
CA MET A 1 17.97 9.64 -21.70
C MET A 1 16.92 10.61 -22.23
N ALA A 2 17.21 11.87 -22.50
CA ALA A 2 16.18 12.79 -22.98
C ALA A 2 15.46 12.29 -24.25
N LYS A 3 16.18 11.82 -25.27
CA LYS A 3 15.60 11.28 -26.51
C LYS A 3 14.70 10.06 -26.32
N GLU A 4 15.01 9.19 -25.36
CA GLU A 4 14.25 7.97 -25.10
C GLU A 4 12.96 8.30 -24.30
N VAL A 5 13.05 9.24 -23.37
CA VAL A 5 11.90 9.79 -22.66
C VAL A 5 10.91 10.45 -23.63
N ASP A 6 11.44 11.28 -24.56
CA ASP A 6 10.61 11.95 -25.56
C ASP A 6 9.96 10.93 -26.51
N LEU A 7 10.68 9.88 -26.91
CA LEU A 7 10.17 8.82 -27.76
C LEU A 7 9.06 8.00 -27.06
N ILE A 8 9.20 7.75 -25.74
CA ILE A 8 8.15 7.09 -24.95
C ILE A 8 6.90 7.97 -24.90
N LYS A 9 7.06 9.27 -24.61
CA LYS A 9 5.93 10.22 -24.56
C LYS A 9 5.23 10.36 -25.92
N GLU A 10 5.99 10.32 -27.00
CA GLU A 10 5.43 10.37 -28.37
C GLU A 10 4.62 9.12 -28.71
N LYS A 11 5.13 7.93 -28.36
CA LYS A 11 4.47 6.64 -28.67
C LYS A 11 3.35 6.28 -27.71
N LEU A 12 3.33 6.85 -26.50
CA LEU A 12 2.30 6.62 -25.48
C LEU A 12 1.63 7.94 -25.09
N PRO A 13 0.72 8.48 -25.93
CA PRO A 13 -0.03 9.67 -25.60
C PRO A 13 -0.75 9.50 -24.25
N VAL A 14 -0.68 10.54 -23.39
CA VAL A 14 -1.19 10.48 -22.02
C VAL A 14 -2.64 10.06 -21.94
N LEU A 15 -3.49 10.54 -22.88
CA LEU A 15 -4.92 10.19 -22.89
C LEU A 15 -5.15 8.70 -23.14
N GLU A 16 -4.47 8.14 -24.13
CA GLU A 16 -4.64 6.72 -24.50
C GLU A 16 -4.11 5.81 -23.41
N PHE A 17 -2.96 6.19 -22.82
CA PHE A 17 -2.39 5.44 -21.72
C PHE A 17 -3.31 5.46 -20.49
N VAL A 18 -3.76 6.64 -20.06
CA VAL A 18 -4.61 6.81 -18.87
C VAL A 18 -5.98 6.16 -19.03
N ARG A 19 -6.55 6.14 -20.24
CA ARG A 19 -7.83 5.44 -20.52
C ARG A 19 -7.79 3.95 -20.20
N GLY A 20 -6.62 3.34 -20.26
CA GLY A 20 -6.44 1.94 -19.84
C GLY A 20 -6.61 1.70 -18.34
N TYR A 21 -6.67 2.77 -17.54
CA TYR A 21 -6.70 2.72 -16.07
C TYR A 21 -7.89 3.48 -15.47
N VAL A 22 -8.35 4.53 -16.13
CA VAL A 22 -9.39 5.45 -15.62
C VAL A 22 -10.47 5.64 -16.66
N THR A 23 -11.73 5.51 -16.24
CA THR A 23 -12.88 5.86 -17.09
C THR A 23 -12.93 7.36 -17.27
N LEU A 24 -12.72 7.83 -18.51
CA LEU A 24 -12.66 9.24 -18.86
C LEU A 24 -13.82 9.64 -19.75
N THR A 25 -14.48 10.75 -19.42
CA THR A 25 -15.54 11.37 -20.21
C THR A 25 -15.07 12.70 -20.81
N PRO A 26 -15.50 13.07 -22.04
CA PRO A 26 -15.14 14.35 -22.65
C PRO A 26 -15.56 15.56 -21.79
N ALA A 27 -14.71 16.56 -21.69
CA ALA A 27 -14.96 17.84 -21.01
C ALA A 27 -14.30 19.01 -21.78
N GLY A 28 -14.96 19.46 -22.85
CA GLY A 28 -14.42 20.42 -23.81
C GLY A 28 -13.24 19.85 -24.60
N ARG A 29 -12.06 20.50 -24.52
CA ARG A 29 -10.81 20.01 -25.12
C ARG A 29 -10.09 18.96 -24.28
N ASN A 30 -10.53 18.77 -23.03
CA ASN A 30 -9.94 17.85 -22.08
C ASN A 30 -10.88 16.66 -21.82
N PHE A 31 -10.40 15.73 -21.00
CA PHE A 31 -11.18 14.59 -20.51
C PHE A 31 -11.17 14.61 -18.98
N LYS A 32 -12.29 14.20 -18.35
CA LYS A 32 -12.42 14.15 -16.90
C LYS A 32 -12.86 12.77 -16.42
N GLY A 33 -12.41 12.39 -15.23
CA GLY A 33 -12.80 11.16 -14.55
C GLY A 33 -12.63 11.27 -13.04
N LEU A 34 -12.97 10.20 -12.34
CA LEU A 34 -12.62 10.09 -10.92
C LEU A 34 -11.11 9.85 -10.77
N CYS A 35 -10.51 10.49 -9.79
CA CYS A 35 -9.07 10.38 -9.57
C CYS A 35 -8.69 8.97 -9.11
N PRO A 36 -7.66 8.35 -9.72
CA PRO A 36 -7.18 7.04 -9.28
C PRO A 36 -6.23 7.14 -8.07
N PHE A 37 -5.92 8.36 -7.59
CA PHE A 37 -4.92 8.59 -6.53
C PHE A 37 -5.54 9.02 -5.19
N HIS A 38 -6.84 9.39 -5.17
CA HIS A 38 -7.59 9.65 -3.94
C HIS A 38 -9.07 9.32 -4.14
N GLN A 39 -9.77 9.05 -3.06
CA GLN A 39 -11.22 8.80 -3.12
C GLN A 39 -12.00 10.10 -3.33
N GLU A 40 -12.90 10.10 -4.33
CA GLU A 40 -13.80 11.22 -4.59
C GLU A 40 -15.11 10.72 -5.24
N LYS A 41 -16.18 11.45 -5.00
CA LYS A 41 -17.49 11.18 -5.62
C LYS A 41 -17.73 12.05 -6.86
N THR A 42 -17.02 13.15 -6.98
CA THR A 42 -17.15 14.13 -8.07
C THR A 42 -15.88 14.14 -8.90
N PRO A 43 -15.94 13.93 -10.24
CA PRO A 43 -14.76 13.90 -11.08
C PRO A 43 -13.92 15.18 -11.01
N SER A 44 -12.70 15.09 -10.50
CA SER A 44 -11.72 16.18 -10.43
C SER A 44 -10.42 15.90 -11.19
N PHE A 45 -10.26 14.69 -11.72
CA PHE A 45 -9.11 14.27 -12.49
C PHE A 45 -9.28 14.68 -13.96
N ILE A 46 -8.40 15.54 -14.46
CA ILE A 46 -8.43 16.10 -15.82
C ILE A 46 -7.23 15.58 -16.62
N VAL A 47 -7.46 15.13 -17.83
CA VAL A 47 -6.42 14.77 -18.81
C VAL A 47 -6.50 15.73 -20.00
N SER A 48 -5.39 16.39 -20.31
CA SER A 48 -5.24 17.33 -21.44
C SER A 48 -4.41 16.69 -22.56
N PRO A 49 -5.04 16.24 -23.65
CA PRO A 49 -4.31 15.69 -24.80
C PRO A 49 -3.39 16.70 -25.45
N ASP A 50 -3.80 17.98 -25.55
CA ASP A 50 -3.01 19.04 -26.16
C ASP A 50 -1.71 19.32 -25.39
N LYS A 51 -1.77 19.24 -24.05
CA LYS A 51 -0.61 19.46 -23.17
C LYS A 51 0.15 18.18 -22.85
N GLN A 52 -0.33 17.00 -23.25
CA GLN A 52 0.20 15.71 -22.88
C GLN A 52 0.40 15.56 -21.35
N ARG A 53 -0.57 16.07 -20.57
CA ARG A 53 -0.54 16.09 -19.10
C ARG A 53 -1.88 15.73 -18.51
N TRP A 54 -1.82 15.23 -17.29
CA TRP A 54 -2.97 15.05 -16.42
C TRP A 54 -2.81 15.89 -15.15
N HIS A 55 -3.91 16.26 -14.52
CA HIS A 55 -3.93 16.96 -13.23
C HIS A 55 -5.23 16.64 -12.50
N CYS A 56 -5.14 16.42 -11.20
CA CYS A 56 -6.28 16.25 -10.31
C CYS A 56 -6.46 17.50 -9.44
N PHE A 57 -7.60 18.16 -9.57
CA PHE A 57 -7.93 19.33 -8.76
C PHE A 57 -8.36 18.96 -7.32
N GLY A 58 -8.62 17.67 -7.04
CA GLY A 58 -8.94 17.16 -5.71
C GLY A 58 -7.72 17.00 -4.82
N CYS A 59 -6.68 16.31 -5.31
CA CYS A 59 -5.47 16.03 -4.54
C CYS A 59 -4.23 16.79 -5.02
N ALA A 60 -4.37 17.72 -5.96
CA ALA A 60 -3.29 18.53 -6.56
C ALA A 60 -2.18 17.72 -7.27
N GLU A 61 -2.38 16.43 -7.49
CA GLU A 61 -1.45 15.57 -8.21
C GLU A 61 -1.53 15.81 -9.71
N GLY A 62 -0.40 15.75 -10.39
CA GLY A 62 -0.36 15.98 -11.83
C GLY A 62 0.97 15.57 -12.45
N GLY A 63 0.98 15.49 -13.78
CA GLY A 63 2.20 15.13 -14.50
C GLY A 63 1.92 14.66 -15.94
N ASP A 64 2.86 13.93 -16.50
CA ASP A 64 2.78 13.29 -17.81
C ASP A 64 2.52 11.78 -17.69
N VAL A 65 2.66 11.04 -18.79
CA VAL A 65 2.47 9.59 -18.84
C VAL A 65 3.44 8.85 -17.90
N ILE A 66 4.66 9.34 -17.72
CA ILE A 66 5.66 8.69 -16.87
C ILE A 66 5.30 8.90 -15.40
N THR A 67 4.96 10.13 -15.03
CA THR A 67 4.49 10.44 -13.67
C THR A 67 3.22 9.65 -13.32
N PHE A 68 2.31 9.48 -14.29
CA PHE A 68 1.14 8.64 -14.09
C PHE A 68 1.53 7.18 -13.81
N ALA A 69 2.42 6.61 -14.63
CA ALA A 69 2.90 5.24 -14.45
C ALA A 69 3.62 5.07 -13.11
N MET A 70 4.50 6.00 -12.73
CA MET A 70 5.19 5.99 -11.43
C MET A 70 4.19 5.93 -10.26
N LYS A 71 3.18 6.80 -10.29
CA LYS A 71 2.21 6.89 -9.19
C LYS A 71 1.19 5.75 -9.21
N TYR A 72 0.68 5.40 -10.38
CA TYR A 72 -0.36 4.37 -10.50
C TYR A 72 0.19 2.98 -10.24
N GLU A 73 1.34 2.66 -10.82
CA GLU A 73 2.01 1.37 -10.68
C GLU A 73 2.99 1.36 -9.48
N ASN A 74 3.08 2.46 -8.71
CA ASN A 74 4.01 2.63 -7.58
C ASN A 74 5.45 2.24 -7.94
N LEU A 75 5.93 2.79 -9.07
CA LEU A 75 7.24 2.54 -9.64
C LEU A 75 8.18 3.71 -9.35
N GLU A 76 9.44 3.41 -9.14
CA GLU A 76 10.49 4.41 -9.25
C GLU A 76 10.68 4.83 -10.72
N PHE A 77 11.25 6.03 -10.94
CA PHE A 77 11.38 6.59 -12.29
C PHE A 77 12.04 5.64 -13.32
N PRO A 78 13.14 4.94 -12.99
CA PRO A 78 13.77 4.00 -13.94
C PRO A 78 12.90 2.78 -14.24
N GLU A 79 12.11 2.32 -13.27
CA GLU A 79 11.17 1.22 -13.43
C GLU A 79 10.00 1.63 -14.32
N ALA A 80 9.47 2.84 -14.11
CA ALA A 80 8.42 3.40 -14.93
C ALA A 80 8.85 3.57 -16.39
N LEU A 81 10.08 4.04 -16.62
CA LEU A 81 10.63 4.14 -17.98
C LEU A 81 10.75 2.78 -18.67
N ARG A 82 11.20 1.73 -17.98
CA ARG A 82 11.27 0.37 -18.53
C ARG A 82 9.87 -0.16 -18.85
N PHE A 83 8.96 -0.03 -17.92
CA PHE A 83 7.57 -0.44 -18.08
C PHE A 83 6.90 0.23 -19.30
N LEU A 84 7.10 1.54 -19.44
CA LEU A 84 6.54 2.29 -20.57
C LEU A 84 7.27 1.97 -21.88
N ALA A 85 8.58 1.79 -21.85
CA ALA A 85 9.37 1.41 -23.03
C ALA A 85 8.94 0.04 -23.55
N GLU A 86 8.73 -0.94 -22.68
CA GLU A 86 8.20 -2.26 -23.03
C GLU A 86 6.82 -2.15 -23.69
N LYS A 87 5.90 -1.36 -23.08
CA LYS A 87 4.58 -1.07 -23.67
C LYS A 87 4.65 -0.34 -25.01
N ALA A 88 5.64 0.54 -25.19
CA ALA A 88 5.86 1.29 -26.43
C ALA A 88 6.62 0.51 -27.51
N GLY A 89 7.13 -0.68 -27.20
CA GLY A 89 8.02 -1.45 -28.09
C GLY A 89 9.35 -0.74 -28.35
N ILE A 90 9.89 -0.01 -27.35
CA ILE A 90 11.13 0.74 -27.42
C ILE A 90 12.21 -0.02 -26.68
N GLN A 91 13.34 -0.28 -27.34
CA GLN A 91 14.55 -0.75 -26.66
C GLN A 91 15.28 0.44 -26.03
N LEU A 92 15.31 0.51 -24.71
CA LEU A 92 16.08 1.53 -23.99
C LEU A 92 17.58 1.24 -24.17
N ARG A 93 18.29 2.15 -24.82
CA ARG A 93 19.74 2.15 -24.86
C ARG A 93 20.24 2.73 -23.53
N SER A 94 20.61 1.85 -22.60
CA SER A 94 21.18 2.07 -21.27
C SER A 94 20.64 3.30 -20.51
N LEU A 95 19.66 3.06 -19.64
CA LEU A 95 19.50 3.87 -18.42
C LEU A 95 20.87 3.97 -17.76
N ASN A 96 21.26 5.17 -17.25
CA ASN A 96 22.56 5.45 -16.62
C ASN A 96 23.32 4.17 -16.18
N PRO A 97 24.53 3.86 -16.69
CA PRO A 97 25.22 2.61 -16.40
C PRO A 97 25.36 2.31 -14.90
N GLN A 98 25.39 3.35 -14.05
CA GLN A 98 25.37 3.19 -12.59
C GLN A 98 24.05 2.65 -12.07
N HIS A 99 22.90 3.16 -12.54
CA HIS A 99 21.59 2.72 -12.07
C HIS A 99 21.20 1.33 -12.58
N HIS A 100 21.63 0.96 -13.79
CA HIS A 100 21.48 -0.43 -14.27
C HIS A 100 22.36 -1.40 -13.46
N ARG A 101 23.56 -0.98 -13.06
CA ARG A 101 24.42 -1.74 -12.15
C ARG A 101 23.84 -1.84 -10.75
N GLU A 102 23.01 -0.88 -10.33
CA GLU A 102 22.52 -0.83 -8.96
C GLU A 102 21.23 -1.64 -8.75
N PHE A 103 20.26 -1.55 -9.66
CA PHE A 103 18.93 -2.19 -9.52
C PHE A 103 18.62 -3.15 -10.68
N GLY A 104 18.97 -2.81 -11.90
CA GLY A 104 18.64 -3.58 -13.09
C GLY A 104 19.20 -4.98 -13.07
N VAL A 105 20.46 -5.11 -12.64
CA VAL A 105 21.15 -6.39 -12.52
C VAL A 105 20.45 -7.32 -11.51
N LEU A 106 19.81 -6.77 -10.46
CA LEU A 106 19.11 -7.57 -9.47
C LEU A 106 17.84 -8.22 -10.04
N TYR A 107 17.11 -7.53 -10.93
CA TYR A 107 15.98 -8.13 -11.66
C TYR A 107 16.46 -9.23 -12.61
N ASP A 108 17.54 -8.99 -13.35
CA ASP A 108 18.10 -9.97 -14.30
C ASP A 108 18.61 -11.22 -13.57
N ILE A 109 19.21 -11.05 -12.40
CA ILE A 109 19.67 -12.14 -11.52
C ILE A 109 18.47 -12.93 -10.97
N ASN A 110 17.41 -12.25 -10.50
CA ASN A 110 16.21 -12.94 -10.01
C ASN A 110 15.52 -13.71 -11.13
N GLU A 111 15.44 -13.16 -12.34
CA GLU A 111 14.88 -13.85 -13.50
C GLU A 111 15.72 -15.09 -13.87
N ALA A 112 17.05 -14.95 -13.91
CA ALA A 112 17.96 -16.07 -14.17
C ALA A 112 17.89 -17.17 -13.10
N ALA A 113 17.66 -16.78 -11.82
CA ALA A 113 17.45 -17.72 -10.72
C ALA A 113 16.11 -18.45 -10.83
N LYS A 114 15.03 -17.73 -11.20
CA LYS A 114 13.71 -18.33 -11.46
C LYS A 114 13.81 -19.42 -12.52
N ASP A 115 14.43 -19.10 -13.66
CA ASP A 115 14.61 -20.06 -14.75
C ASP A 115 15.41 -21.30 -14.30
N PHE A 116 16.50 -21.06 -13.57
CA PHE A 116 17.32 -22.13 -13.00
C PHE A 116 16.53 -23.04 -12.06
N TYR A 117 15.77 -22.47 -11.13
CA TYR A 117 14.96 -23.25 -10.19
C TYR A 117 13.83 -24.02 -10.88
N ALA A 118 13.22 -23.46 -11.92
CA ALA A 118 12.21 -24.14 -12.73
C ALA A 118 12.82 -25.36 -13.47
N GLU A 119 14.01 -25.21 -14.07
CA GLU A 119 14.75 -26.32 -14.69
C GLU A 119 15.11 -27.43 -13.67
N GLU A 120 15.58 -27.05 -12.48
CA GLU A 120 15.90 -27.99 -11.41
C GLU A 120 14.65 -28.77 -10.92
N LEU A 121 13.48 -28.11 -10.86
CA LEU A 121 12.21 -28.77 -10.53
C LEU A 121 11.85 -29.81 -11.60
N HIS A 122 11.99 -29.50 -12.88
CA HIS A 122 11.73 -30.45 -13.97
C HIS A 122 12.63 -31.67 -13.93
N ARG A 123 13.87 -31.53 -13.43
CA ARG A 123 14.82 -32.64 -13.25
C ARG A 123 14.57 -33.45 -11.98
N ASN A 124 13.83 -32.91 -10.99
CA ASN A 124 13.60 -33.54 -9.70
C ASN A 124 12.18 -34.13 -9.61
N VAL A 125 12.06 -35.41 -9.98
CA VAL A 125 10.78 -36.13 -9.99
C VAL A 125 10.10 -36.10 -8.62
N ALA A 126 10.87 -36.32 -7.53
CA ALA A 126 10.30 -36.33 -6.18
C ALA A 126 9.73 -34.95 -5.75
N ALA A 127 10.39 -33.86 -6.13
CA ALA A 127 9.88 -32.51 -5.85
C ALA A 127 8.60 -32.21 -6.66
N MET A 128 8.55 -32.66 -7.91
CA MET A 128 7.35 -32.55 -8.76
C MET A 128 6.18 -33.35 -8.21
N GLU A 129 6.41 -34.62 -7.83
CA GLU A 129 5.40 -35.49 -7.21
C GLU A 129 4.89 -34.91 -5.89
N TYR A 130 5.77 -34.32 -5.09
CA TYR A 130 5.37 -33.61 -3.87
C TYR A 130 4.39 -32.47 -4.15
N LEU A 131 4.67 -31.62 -5.14
CA LEU A 131 3.75 -30.53 -5.50
C LEU A 131 2.38 -31.08 -5.96
N LYS A 132 2.38 -32.15 -6.77
CA LYS A 132 1.15 -32.84 -7.20
C LYS A 132 0.41 -33.46 -6.00
N SER A 133 1.11 -34.08 -5.07
CA SER A 133 0.51 -34.62 -3.85
C SER A 133 -0.11 -33.54 -2.94
N ARG A 134 0.38 -32.30 -3.06
CA ARG A 134 -0.20 -31.14 -2.40
C ARG A 134 -1.40 -30.53 -3.16
N GLY A 135 -1.82 -31.15 -4.27
CA GLY A 135 -3.00 -30.79 -5.04
C GLY A 135 -2.74 -29.82 -6.21
N LEU A 136 -1.49 -29.44 -6.47
CA LEU A 136 -1.19 -28.53 -7.59
C LEU A 136 -1.15 -29.29 -8.93
N THR A 137 -1.75 -28.71 -9.96
CA THR A 137 -1.66 -29.20 -11.34
C THR A 137 -0.37 -28.73 -12.01
N GLU A 138 0.03 -29.41 -13.08
CA GLU A 138 1.21 -29.03 -13.87
C GLU A 138 1.04 -27.63 -14.51
N GLU A 139 -0.20 -27.30 -14.91
CA GLU A 139 -0.54 -25.98 -15.45
C GLU A 139 -0.27 -24.88 -14.44
N THR A 140 -0.71 -25.07 -13.18
CA THR A 140 -0.48 -24.09 -12.11
C THR A 140 1.00 -23.98 -11.75
N ILE A 141 1.72 -25.12 -11.67
CA ILE A 141 3.16 -25.14 -11.43
C ILE A 141 3.90 -24.34 -12.52
N LYS A 142 3.53 -24.54 -13.77
CA LYS A 142 4.11 -23.84 -14.92
C LYS A 142 3.69 -22.37 -14.95
N GLU A 143 2.41 -22.05 -14.72
CA GLU A 143 1.89 -20.69 -14.74
C GLU A 143 2.57 -19.77 -13.73
N PHE A 144 2.90 -20.31 -12.55
CA PHE A 144 3.57 -19.58 -11.48
C PHE A 144 5.08 -19.84 -11.40
N GLU A 145 5.62 -20.55 -12.41
CA GLU A 145 7.06 -20.80 -12.58
C GLU A 145 7.71 -21.35 -11.31
N LEU A 146 7.01 -22.29 -10.64
CA LEU A 146 7.53 -22.89 -9.41
C LEU A 146 8.82 -23.64 -9.71
N GLY A 147 9.72 -23.68 -8.73
CA GLY A 147 11.04 -24.25 -8.90
C GLY A 147 11.47 -25.15 -7.74
N PHE A 148 12.68 -25.66 -7.86
CA PHE A 148 13.36 -26.40 -6.80
C PHE A 148 14.81 -25.91 -6.67
N SER A 149 15.27 -25.75 -5.44
CA SER A 149 16.66 -25.47 -5.15
C SER A 149 17.32 -26.70 -4.53
N SER A 150 18.25 -27.29 -5.26
CA SER A 150 19.07 -28.41 -4.76
C SER A 150 20.06 -27.97 -3.67
N GLY A 151 20.43 -26.66 -3.67
CA GLY A 151 21.34 -26.07 -2.69
C GLY A 151 22.82 -26.21 -3.03
N GLY A 152 23.67 -26.08 -2.01
CA GLY A 152 25.12 -26.08 -2.18
C GLY A 152 25.62 -24.78 -2.84
N GLU A 153 26.14 -24.91 -4.06
CA GLU A 153 26.64 -23.81 -4.90
C GLU A 153 26.05 -23.87 -6.34
N ALA A 154 24.99 -24.64 -6.53
CA ALA A 154 24.44 -24.93 -7.85
C ALA A 154 23.93 -23.65 -8.55
N LEU A 155 23.12 -22.83 -7.87
CA LEU A 155 22.69 -21.54 -8.37
C LEU A 155 23.87 -20.58 -8.55
N THR A 156 24.77 -20.50 -7.55
CA THR A 156 25.96 -19.64 -7.60
C THR A 156 26.77 -19.91 -8.86
N MET A 157 27.06 -21.17 -9.16
CA MET A 157 27.81 -21.59 -10.35
C MET A 157 27.06 -21.28 -11.66
N ASN A 158 25.72 -21.43 -11.66
CA ASN A 158 24.91 -21.10 -12.82
C ASN A 158 24.96 -19.59 -13.12
N LEU A 159 24.82 -18.74 -12.09
CA LEU A 159 24.86 -17.28 -12.24
C LEU A 159 26.22 -16.81 -12.72
N ILE A 160 27.32 -17.37 -12.20
CA ILE A 160 28.69 -17.07 -12.67
C ILE A 160 28.84 -17.44 -14.15
N LYS A 161 28.37 -18.62 -14.59
CA LYS A 161 28.40 -19.05 -15.99
C LYS A 161 27.60 -18.10 -16.90
N LYS A 162 26.53 -17.50 -16.41
CA LYS A 162 25.74 -16.48 -17.12
C LYS A 162 26.38 -15.08 -17.08
N GLY A 163 27.53 -14.90 -16.41
CA GLY A 163 28.31 -13.66 -16.35
C GLY A 163 27.88 -12.70 -15.23
N PHE A 164 27.08 -13.14 -14.27
CA PHE A 164 26.69 -12.31 -13.12
C PHE A 164 27.77 -12.29 -12.03
N ASP A 165 27.92 -11.13 -11.37
CA ASP A 165 28.80 -10.97 -10.22
C ASP A 165 28.18 -11.60 -8.96
N VAL A 166 29.02 -12.31 -8.17
CA VAL A 166 28.56 -12.99 -6.96
C VAL A 166 28.10 -12.02 -5.86
N ASN A 167 28.67 -10.81 -5.80
CA ASN A 167 28.24 -9.81 -4.83
C ASN A 167 26.85 -9.28 -5.19
N ASP A 168 26.53 -9.13 -6.48
CA ASP A 168 25.20 -8.75 -6.92
C ASP A 168 24.18 -9.88 -6.65
N ALA A 169 24.55 -11.14 -6.79
CA ALA A 169 23.72 -12.28 -6.40
C ALA A 169 23.47 -12.31 -4.88
N ALA A 170 24.47 -11.94 -4.07
CA ALA A 170 24.31 -11.78 -2.63
C ALA A 170 23.39 -10.58 -2.27
N ARG A 171 23.52 -9.44 -2.99
CA ARG A 171 22.62 -8.28 -2.84
C ARG A 171 21.18 -8.61 -3.24
N ALA A 172 20.98 -9.50 -4.23
CA ALA A 172 19.66 -10.04 -4.58
C ALA A 172 19.08 -11.00 -3.52
N GLY A 173 19.87 -11.34 -2.49
CA GLY A 173 19.44 -12.21 -1.40
C GLY A 173 19.34 -13.69 -1.75
N LEU A 174 19.93 -14.12 -2.87
CA LEU A 174 19.88 -15.51 -3.36
C LEU A 174 21.01 -16.37 -2.80
N ILE A 175 22.13 -15.76 -2.50
CA ILE A 175 23.31 -16.41 -1.92
C ILE A 175 23.78 -15.63 -0.70
N TYR A 176 24.62 -16.23 0.11
CA TYR A 176 25.23 -15.57 1.25
C TYR A 176 26.69 -15.98 1.43
N LYS A 177 27.49 -15.09 2.00
CA LYS A 177 28.89 -15.34 2.29
C LYS A 177 29.02 -15.99 3.67
N THR A 178 29.64 -17.16 3.73
CA THR A 178 29.92 -17.88 4.95
C THR A 178 31.03 -17.20 5.77
N SER A 179 31.19 -17.57 7.05
CA SER A 179 32.29 -17.10 7.92
C SER A 179 33.68 -17.43 7.36
N ARG A 180 33.78 -18.44 6.49
CA ARG A 180 35.03 -18.84 5.80
C ARG A 180 35.27 -18.09 4.50
N GLY A 181 34.40 -17.13 4.14
CA GLY A 181 34.51 -16.32 2.93
C GLY A 181 33.97 -16.97 1.65
N LEU A 182 33.40 -18.18 1.72
CA LEU A 182 32.80 -18.89 0.58
C LEU A 182 31.35 -18.44 0.38
N PHE A 183 30.89 -18.41 -0.87
CA PHE A 183 29.49 -18.17 -1.20
C PHE A 183 28.70 -19.47 -1.23
N ARG A 184 27.47 -19.43 -0.73
CA ARG A 184 26.53 -20.55 -0.72
C ARG A 184 25.13 -20.10 -1.09
N ASP A 185 24.40 -21.01 -1.73
CA ASP A 185 23.00 -20.81 -2.07
C ASP A 185 22.16 -20.71 -0.78
N ARG A 186 21.21 -19.74 -0.75
CA ARG A 186 20.40 -19.49 0.46
C ARG A 186 19.31 -20.53 0.66
N PHE A 187 18.74 -21.04 -0.44
CA PHE A 187 17.58 -21.91 -0.42
C PHE A 187 17.98 -23.36 -0.71
N GLU A 188 18.46 -24.05 0.28
CA GLU A 188 18.89 -25.44 0.13
C GLU A 188 17.74 -26.41 0.42
N GLY A 189 17.50 -27.38 -0.49
CA GLY A 189 16.48 -28.42 -0.35
C GLY A 189 15.04 -27.88 -0.30
N ARG A 190 14.73 -26.82 -1.08
CA ARG A 190 13.45 -26.13 -0.99
C ARG A 190 12.71 -26.07 -2.32
N ILE A 191 11.39 -26.21 -2.25
CA ILE A 191 10.48 -25.79 -3.32
C ILE A 191 10.47 -24.27 -3.37
N MET A 192 10.64 -23.70 -4.55
CA MET A 192 10.80 -22.28 -4.77
C MET A 192 9.54 -21.66 -5.36
N PHE A 193 9.07 -20.59 -4.74
CA PHE A 193 7.94 -19.78 -5.17
C PHE A 193 8.47 -18.41 -5.55
N PRO A 194 8.53 -18.06 -6.85
CA PRO A 194 8.95 -16.72 -7.29
C PRO A 194 7.95 -15.66 -6.80
N ILE A 195 8.46 -14.58 -6.22
CA ILE A 195 7.67 -13.43 -5.80
C ILE A 195 7.85 -12.33 -6.83
N SER A 196 6.76 -11.98 -7.51
CA SER A 196 6.76 -10.89 -8.49
C SER A 196 6.19 -9.60 -7.89
N ASN A 197 6.72 -8.46 -8.31
CA ASN A 197 6.10 -7.17 -8.03
C ASN A 197 4.79 -7.00 -8.84
N HIS A 198 4.08 -5.90 -8.63
CA HIS A 198 2.78 -5.64 -9.26
C HIS A 198 2.83 -5.48 -10.80
N VAL A 199 4.01 -5.32 -11.40
CA VAL A 199 4.20 -5.33 -12.86
C VAL A 199 4.64 -6.70 -13.40
N GLY A 200 4.86 -7.70 -12.54
CA GLY A 200 5.18 -9.07 -12.93
C GLY A 200 6.68 -9.37 -13.00
N LYS A 201 7.58 -8.47 -12.56
CA LYS A 201 9.02 -8.75 -12.47
C LYS A 201 9.33 -9.51 -11.19
N VAL A 202 10.13 -10.56 -11.27
CA VAL A 202 10.56 -11.33 -10.10
C VAL A 202 11.52 -10.51 -9.25
N VAL A 203 11.18 -10.34 -7.98
CA VAL A 203 11.93 -9.51 -7.02
C VAL A 203 12.51 -10.30 -5.85
N ALA A 204 11.96 -11.49 -5.59
CA ALA A 204 12.34 -12.34 -4.45
C ALA A 204 11.81 -13.76 -4.61
N PHE A 205 12.06 -14.58 -3.60
CA PHE A 205 11.58 -15.96 -3.53
C PHE A 205 11.12 -16.31 -2.11
N THR A 206 10.15 -17.22 -2.03
CA THR A 206 9.88 -18.01 -0.85
C THR A 206 10.33 -19.44 -1.11
N GLY A 207 11.07 -20.03 -0.18
CA GLY A 207 11.49 -21.42 -0.23
C GLY A 207 10.80 -22.25 0.84
N ARG A 208 10.01 -23.26 0.46
CA ARG A 208 9.41 -24.24 1.37
C ARG A 208 10.29 -25.47 1.46
N ILE A 209 10.63 -25.88 2.69
CA ILE A 209 11.44 -27.08 2.90
C ILE A 209 10.78 -28.32 2.32
N PHE A 210 11.59 -29.20 1.72
CA PHE A 210 11.16 -30.44 1.08
C PHE A 210 12.13 -31.59 1.42
N GLY A 211 11.58 -32.79 1.65
CA GLY A 211 12.36 -33.99 1.88
C GLY A 211 12.79 -34.22 3.33
N ALA A 212 13.86 -35.01 3.52
CA ALA A 212 14.32 -35.49 4.83
C ALA A 212 14.89 -34.42 5.77
N GLN A 213 15.03 -33.17 5.32
CA GLN A 213 15.50 -32.04 6.14
C GLN A 213 14.39 -31.42 7.00
N THR A 214 13.16 -31.96 6.96
CA THR A 214 12.06 -31.53 7.83
C THR A 214 12.34 -31.94 9.28
N SER A 215 12.93 -31.03 10.06
CA SER A 215 13.04 -31.13 11.51
C SER A 215 12.35 -29.89 12.13
N ASP A 216 11.94 -29.99 13.39
CA ASP A 216 11.29 -28.89 14.11
C ASP A 216 12.19 -27.64 14.25
N ASP A 217 13.51 -27.81 14.12
CA ASP A 217 14.49 -26.74 14.19
C ASP A 217 14.67 -25.96 12.88
N VAL A 218 14.14 -26.45 11.74
CA VAL A 218 14.30 -25.81 10.43
C VAL A 218 13.00 -25.13 9.99
N PRO A 219 12.99 -23.83 9.73
CA PRO A 219 11.78 -23.11 9.33
C PRO A 219 11.15 -23.74 8.07
N LYS A 220 9.85 -24.05 8.15
CA LYS A 220 9.07 -24.62 7.05
C LYS A 220 9.12 -23.73 5.80
N TYR A 221 9.02 -22.43 5.96
CA TYR A 221 9.16 -21.42 4.91
C TYR A 221 10.27 -20.43 5.24
N VAL A 222 11.05 -20.06 4.24
CA VAL A 222 12.07 -19.01 4.31
C VAL A 222 11.86 -18.07 3.13
N ASN A 223 11.75 -16.78 3.41
CA ASN A 223 11.67 -15.74 2.39
C ASN A 223 13.06 -15.13 2.10
N SER A 224 13.22 -14.56 0.91
CA SER A 224 14.33 -13.65 0.65
C SER A 224 14.43 -12.58 1.73
N PRO A 225 15.63 -12.12 2.08
CA PRO A 225 15.79 -10.92 2.92
C PRO A 225 15.28 -9.68 2.19
N GLU A 226 15.14 -8.56 2.91
CA GLU A 226 14.93 -7.26 2.29
C GLU A 226 16.10 -6.94 1.35
N THR A 227 15.77 -6.45 0.16
CA THR A 227 16.76 -6.08 -0.87
C THR A 227 16.37 -4.74 -1.50
N PRO A 228 17.24 -4.10 -2.28
CA PRO A 228 16.87 -2.87 -2.98
C PRO A 228 15.64 -2.98 -3.89
N VAL A 229 15.30 -4.21 -4.35
CA VAL A 229 14.14 -4.47 -5.23
C VAL A 229 13.00 -5.21 -4.54
N PHE A 230 13.16 -5.59 -3.28
CA PHE A 230 12.15 -6.36 -2.53
C PHE A 230 11.96 -5.83 -1.11
N ASN A 231 10.74 -5.45 -0.81
CA ASN A 231 10.28 -5.12 0.52
C ASN A 231 9.01 -5.94 0.82
N LYS A 232 9.07 -6.80 1.86
CA LYS A 232 7.98 -7.71 2.23
C LYS A 232 6.68 -6.98 2.54
N SER A 233 6.75 -5.86 3.24
CA SER A 233 5.57 -5.10 3.62
C SER A 233 4.86 -4.43 2.43
N ARG A 234 5.49 -4.42 1.26
CA ARG A 234 4.96 -3.79 0.05
C ARG A 234 4.51 -4.78 -1.03
N VAL A 235 4.79 -6.08 -0.90
CA VAL A 235 4.52 -7.05 -1.96
C VAL A 235 3.41 -8.01 -1.55
N LEU A 236 2.33 -8.05 -2.34
CA LEU A 236 1.29 -9.06 -2.28
C LEU A 236 1.55 -10.12 -3.36
N TYR A 237 1.70 -11.38 -2.93
CA TYR A 237 1.91 -12.49 -3.85
C TYR A 237 0.71 -12.65 -4.79
N GLY A 238 0.98 -12.76 -6.09
CA GLY A 238 -0.04 -12.94 -7.12
C GLY A 238 -0.76 -11.67 -7.58
N LEU A 239 -0.54 -10.51 -6.95
CA LEU A 239 -1.25 -9.26 -7.29
C LEU A 239 -1.10 -8.89 -8.78
N HIS A 240 0.06 -9.10 -9.39
CA HIS A 240 0.31 -8.78 -10.80
C HIS A 240 -0.65 -9.50 -11.76
N LYS A 241 -1.09 -10.72 -11.41
CA LYS A 241 -2.07 -11.51 -12.17
C LYS A 241 -3.51 -11.19 -11.76
N ALA A 242 -3.75 -10.97 -10.45
CA ALA A 242 -5.09 -10.80 -9.88
C ALA A 242 -5.67 -9.40 -10.07
N LYS A 243 -4.85 -8.37 -10.28
CA LYS A 243 -5.26 -6.95 -10.23
C LYS A 243 -6.41 -6.58 -11.16
N MET A 244 -6.49 -7.16 -12.35
CA MET A 244 -7.57 -6.89 -13.30
C MET A 244 -8.91 -7.43 -12.82
N GLU A 245 -8.90 -8.64 -12.26
CA GLU A 245 -10.09 -9.26 -11.71
C GLU A 245 -10.56 -8.58 -10.41
N ILE A 246 -9.61 -8.23 -9.53
CA ILE A 246 -9.90 -7.42 -8.33
C ILE A 246 -10.56 -6.10 -8.72
N ALA A 247 -10.04 -5.39 -9.73
CA ALA A 247 -10.60 -4.12 -10.19
C ALA A 247 -12.00 -4.28 -10.81
N ARG A 248 -12.27 -5.42 -11.47
CA ARG A 248 -13.58 -5.74 -12.06
C ARG A 248 -14.61 -6.03 -10.98
N GLU A 249 -14.26 -6.86 -9.99
CA GLU A 249 -15.16 -7.31 -8.94
C GLU A 249 -15.21 -6.37 -7.74
N LYS A 250 -14.31 -5.38 -7.69
CA LYS A 250 -14.13 -4.48 -6.54
C LYS A 250 -13.89 -5.21 -5.21
N THR A 251 -13.52 -6.48 -5.31
CA THR A 251 -13.36 -7.38 -4.18
C THR A 251 -12.03 -8.11 -4.29
N VAL A 252 -11.28 -8.17 -3.20
CA VAL A 252 -10.05 -8.95 -3.09
C VAL A 252 -10.18 -10.02 -2.01
N VAL A 253 -9.76 -11.23 -2.31
CA VAL A 253 -9.62 -12.33 -1.35
C VAL A 253 -8.16 -12.33 -0.87
N VAL A 254 -7.95 -12.20 0.45
CA VAL A 254 -6.62 -12.18 1.05
C VAL A 254 -6.41 -13.46 1.84
N VAL A 255 -5.38 -14.23 1.45
CA VAL A 255 -4.97 -15.48 2.12
C VAL A 255 -3.58 -15.31 2.75
N GLU A 256 -3.17 -16.24 3.62
CA GLU A 256 -1.87 -16.13 4.31
C GLU A 256 -0.69 -16.58 3.45
N GLY A 257 -0.78 -17.73 2.81
CA GLY A 257 0.34 -18.42 2.20
C GLY A 257 0.28 -18.57 0.69
N GLN A 258 1.44 -18.86 0.09
CA GLN A 258 1.54 -19.13 -1.35
C GLN A 258 0.74 -20.37 -1.78
N MET A 259 0.69 -21.41 -0.95
CA MET A 259 -0.10 -22.62 -1.27
C MET A 259 -1.59 -22.32 -1.30
N ASP A 260 -2.08 -21.52 -0.34
CA ASP A 260 -3.49 -21.11 -0.28
C ASP A 260 -3.87 -20.29 -1.50
N PHE A 261 -2.98 -19.37 -1.90
CA PHE A 261 -3.14 -18.60 -3.12
C PHE A 261 -3.20 -19.53 -4.36
N LEU A 262 -2.22 -20.42 -4.54
CA LEU A 262 -2.13 -21.28 -5.72
C LEU A 262 -3.33 -22.22 -5.85
N MET A 263 -3.78 -22.81 -4.74
CA MET A 263 -4.96 -23.67 -4.72
C MET A 263 -6.22 -22.86 -5.02
N SER A 264 -6.38 -21.67 -4.44
CA SER A 264 -7.51 -20.79 -4.73
C SER A 264 -7.54 -20.36 -6.20
N TRP A 265 -6.39 -19.96 -6.74
CA TRP A 265 -6.22 -19.61 -8.14
C TRP A 265 -6.56 -20.77 -9.07
N GLN A 266 -6.03 -21.94 -8.82
CA GLN A 266 -6.29 -23.15 -9.59
C GLN A 266 -7.78 -23.52 -9.62
N CYS A 267 -8.48 -23.30 -8.51
CA CYS A 267 -9.93 -23.53 -8.38
C CYS A 267 -10.80 -22.38 -8.92
N GLY A 268 -10.21 -21.40 -9.61
CA GLY A 268 -10.93 -20.35 -10.32
C GLY A 268 -11.12 -19.02 -9.59
N THR A 269 -10.62 -18.86 -8.34
CA THR A 269 -10.65 -17.59 -7.62
C THR A 269 -9.53 -16.69 -8.13
N ARG A 270 -9.86 -15.78 -9.07
CA ARG A 270 -8.86 -14.97 -9.78
C ARG A 270 -8.58 -13.61 -9.11
N ASN A 271 -9.38 -13.21 -8.16
CA ASN A 271 -9.23 -11.99 -7.35
C ASN A 271 -8.56 -12.25 -6.00
N VAL A 272 -7.68 -13.25 -5.92
CA VAL A 272 -6.97 -13.66 -4.70
C VAL A 272 -5.53 -13.13 -4.67
N VAL A 273 -5.03 -12.80 -3.46
CA VAL A 273 -3.64 -12.42 -3.18
C VAL A 273 -3.18 -13.04 -1.86
N ALA A 274 -1.85 -13.22 -1.66
CA ALA A 274 -1.33 -13.69 -0.38
C ALA A 274 -0.35 -12.69 0.25
N VAL A 275 -0.36 -12.60 1.61
CA VAL A 275 0.55 -11.75 2.40
C VAL A 275 1.93 -12.39 2.63
N SER A 276 2.08 -13.68 2.36
CA SER A 276 3.38 -14.40 2.30
C SER A 276 4.21 -14.36 3.59
N GLY A 277 3.56 -14.52 4.75
CA GLY A 277 4.23 -14.66 6.06
C GLY A 277 4.66 -13.34 6.70
N THR A 278 4.13 -12.24 6.22
CA THR A 278 4.14 -10.95 6.92
C THR A 278 2.72 -10.57 7.24
N GLY A 279 2.19 -10.23 8.26
CA GLY A 279 0.79 -9.76 8.41
C GLY A 279 0.42 -8.74 7.33
N PHE A 280 -0.84 -8.44 7.21
CA PHE A 280 -1.33 -7.37 6.32
C PHE A 280 -0.82 -6.00 6.80
N THR A 281 -0.40 -5.12 5.89
CA THR A 281 0.24 -3.83 6.19
C THR A 281 -0.51 -2.66 5.56
N GLU A 282 -0.21 -1.43 6.00
CA GLU A 282 -0.72 -0.19 5.38
C GLU A 282 -0.25 -0.07 3.92
N GLU A 283 0.96 -0.50 3.60
CA GLU A 283 1.48 -0.48 2.22
C GLU A 283 0.76 -1.48 1.31
N HIS A 284 0.31 -2.63 1.84
CA HIS A 284 -0.57 -3.55 1.11
C HIS A 284 -1.92 -2.88 0.82
N LEU A 285 -2.49 -2.20 1.83
CA LEU A 285 -3.74 -1.47 1.69
C LEU A 285 -3.66 -0.40 0.60
N GLU A 286 -2.58 0.41 0.58
CA GLU A 286 -2.35 1.45 -0.41
C GLU A 286 -2.43 0.94 -1.87
N LYS A 287 -2.03 -0.32 -2.10
CA LYS A 287 -2.13 -0.95 -3.42
C LYS A 287 -3.55 -1.41 -3.73
N LEU A 288 -4.26 -1.92 -2.73
CA LEU A 288 -5.60 -2.49 -2.92
C LEU A 288 -6.69 -1.42 -2.99
N ARG A 289 -6.59 -0.32 -2.22
CA ARG A 289 -7.64 0.72 -2.13
C ARG A 289 -7.98 1.39 -3.47
N ARG A 290 -7.09 1.28 -4.46
CA ARG A 290 -7.30 1.83 -5.80
C ARG A 290 -8.14 0.93 -6.69
N ILE A 291 -8.16 -0.37 -6.37
CA ILE A 291 -8.77 -1.39 -7.23
C ILE A 291 -9.90 -2.16 -6.55
N ALA A 292 -9.97 -2.12 -5.21
CA ALA A 292 -11.01 -2.79 -4.41
C ALA A 292 -11.58 -1.85 -3.34
N ASP A 293 -12.81 -2.10 -2.95
CA ASP A 293 -13.49 -1.52 -1.78
C ASP A 293 -13.93 -2.59 -0.77
N THR A 294 -13.89 -3.86 -1.18
CA THR A 294 -14.23 -5.01 -0.34
C THR A 294 -13.03 -5.94 -0.20
N VAL A 295 -12.71 -6.33 1.03
CA VAL A 295 -11.70 -7.34 1.37
C VAL A 295 -12.38 -8.53 1.98
N VAL A 296 -12.16 -9.72 1.41
CA VAL A 296 -12.56 -11.00 2.01
C VAL A 296 -11.33 -11.64 2.63
N ALA A 297 -11.29 -11.65 3.96
CA ALA A 297 -10.19 -12.21 4.73
C ALA A 297 -10.35 -13.72 4.90
N SER A 298 -9.28 -14.46 4.59
CA SER A 298 -9.21 -15.91 4.73
C SER A 298 -7.94 -16.24 5.50
N PHE A 299 -8.09 -16.52 6.79
CA PHE A 299 -6.98 -16.84 7.69
C PHE A 299 -7.07 -18.26 8.21
N ASP A 300 -5.94 -18.79 8.65
CA ASP A 300 -5.85 -20.10 9.30
C ASP A 300 -6.74 -20.13 10.56
N ASN A 301 -7.33 -21.30 10.84
CA ASN A 301 -8.27 -21.47 11.94
C ASN A 301 -7.57 -21.63 13.31
N ASP A 302 -6.38 -21.06 13.47
CA ASP A 302 -5.59 -21.08 14.70
C ASP A 302 -5.53 -19.72 15.40
N GLU A 303 -4.82 -19.62 16.53
CA GLU A 303 -4.69 -18.39 17.30
C GLU A 303 -3.86 -17.32 16.55
N ALA A 304 -2.88 -17.74 15.75
CA ALA A 304 -2.03 -16.85 14.97
C ALA A 304 -2.83 -16.19 13.84
N GLY A 305 -3.62 -16.97 13.08
CA GLY A 305 -4.52 -16.49 12.04
C GLY A 305 -5.57 -15.51 12.59
N ARG A 306 -6.12 -15.79 13.79
CA ARG A 306 -7.03 -14.84 14.46
C ARG A 306 -6.37 -13.50 14.73
N LYS A 307 -5.18 -13.48 15.33
CA LYS A 307 -4.45 -12.25 15.60
C LYS A 307 -4.07 -11.50 14.32
N ALA A 308 -3.77 -12.23 13.26
CA ALA A 308 -3.50 -11.66 11.94
C ALA A 308 -4.76 -10.99 11.36
N MET A 309 -5.92 -11.64 11.48
CA MET A 309 -7.22 -11.10 11.06
C MET A 309 -7.57 -9.83 11.85
N GLU A 310 -7.45 -9.83 13.18
CA GLU A 310 -7.76 -8.67 14.02
C GLU A 310 -6.87 -7.46 13.66
N ARG A 311 -5.57 -7.67 13.41
CA ARG A 311 -4.67 -6.60 12.95
C ARG A 311 -5.06 -6.07 11.56
N MET A 312 -5.43 -6.97 10.65
CA MET A 312 -5.89 -6.57 9.32
C MET A 312 -7.16 -5.74 9.40
N LEU A 313 -8.11 -6.13 10.26
CA LEU A 313 -9.33 -5.37 10.51
C LEU A 313 -9.05 -3.98 11.04
N ASP A 314 -8.12 -3.85 11.98
CA ASP A 314 -7.72 -2.57 12.53
C ASP A 314 -7.20 -1.61 11.44
N ILE A 315 -6.37 -2.12 10.53
CA ILE A 315 -5.88 -1.36 9.37
C ILE A 315 -7.04 -0.98 8.42
N LEU A 316 -7.86 -1.93 8.03
CA LEU A 316 -8.91 -1.73 7.02
C LEU A 316 -10.03 -0.80 7.49
N ASN A 317 -10.43 -0.88 8.77
CA ASN A 317 -11.48 -0.04 9.34
C ASN A 317 -11.13 1.46 9.35
N ARG A 318 -9.83 1.78 9.49
CA ARG A 318 -9.37 3.18 9.39
C ARG A 318 -9.51 3.75 7.97
N HIS A 319 -9.69 2.91 6.95
CA HIS A 319 -9.67 3.28 5.55
C HIS A 319 -10.97 3.01 4.78
N ASP A 320 -12.07 2.75 5.50
CA ASP A 320 -13.43 2.64 4.94
C ASP A 320 -13.62 1.44 3.98
N PHE A 321 -12.95 0.32 4.25
CA PHE A 321 -13.14 -0.92 3.51
C PHE A 321 -14.29 -1.74 4.09
N HIS A 322 -15.07 -2.39 3.21
CA HIS A 322 -15.97 -3.45 3.62
C HIS A 322 -15.18 -4.74 3.85
N VAL A 323 -15.17 -5.21 5.09
CA VAL A 323 -14.40 -6.40 5.45
C VAL A 323 -15.33 -7.56 5.73
N LYS A 324 -15.14 -8.65 4.98
CA LYS A 324 -15.81 -9.93 5.17
C LYS A 324 -14.80 -11.01 5.56
N VAL A 325 -15.26 -12.05 6.19
CA VAL A 325 -14.46 -13.21 6.60
C VAL A 325 -15.10 -14.49 6.06
N ILE A 326 -14.27 -15.41 5.60
CA ILE A 326 -14.66 -16.76 5.24
C ILE A 326 -14.00 -17.77 6.18
N SER A 327 -14.72 -18.86 6.45
CA SER A 327 -14.26 -19.96 7.29
C SER A 327 -14.25 -21.27 6.50
N PHE A 328 -13.22 -22.09 6.70
CA PHE A 328 -13.08 -23.39 6.05
C PHE A 328 -13.56 -24.56 6.94
N GLY A 329 -14.38 -24.28 7.94
CA GLY A 329 -14.96 -25.30 8.83
C GLY A 329 -13.88 -26.07 9.58
N GLU A 330 -13.83 -27.40 9.36
CA GLU A 330 -12.85 -28.29 10.00
C GLU A 330 -11.49 -28.32 9.31
N SER A 331 -11.35 -27.75 8.11
CA SER A 331 -10.06 -27.70 7.40
C SER A 331 -9.18 -26.64 8.03
N LYS A 332 -7.88 -26.94 8.08
CA LYS A 332 -6.88 -26.10 8.72
C LYS A 332 -6.68 -24.77 7.96
N ASP A 333 -6.58 -24.88 6.64
CA ASP A 333 -6.27 -23.79 5.74
C ASP A 333 -7.05 -23.93 4.41
N PRO A 334 -7.10 -22.88 3.58
CA PRO A 334 -7.73 -22.92 2.25
C PRO A 334 -7.22 -24.05 1.35
N ALA A 335 -5.91 -24.29 1.36
CA ALA A 335 -5.30 -25.31 0.50
C ALA A 335 -5.78 -26.71 0.83
N GLU A 336 -5.91 -27.06 2.12
CA GLU A 336 -6.46 -28.35 2.55
C GLU A 336 -7.94 -28.50 2.14
N ALA A 337 -8.75 -27.45 2.33
CA ALA A 337 -10.16 -27.47 1.98
C ALA A 337 -10.35 -27.70 0.47
N LEU A 338 -9.60 -26.95 -0.35
CA LEU A 338 -9.67 -27.02 -1.80
C LEU A 338 -9.08 -28.29 -2.40
N GLN A 339 -8.15 -28.95 -1.71
CA GLN A 339 -7.66 -30.26 -2.10
C GLN A 339 -8.75 -31.33 -1.95
N LYS A 340 -9.64 -31.20 -0.94
CA LYS A 340 -10.78 -32.09 -0.72
C LYS A 340 -11.95 -31.79 -1.68
N ASP A 341 -12.22 -30.52 -1.92
CA ASP A 341 -13.32 -30.05 -2.77
C ASP A 341 -12.96 -28.74 -3.50
N SER A 342 -12.66 -28.84 -4.78
CA SER A 342 -12.26 -27.70 -5.62
C SER A 342 -13.33 -26.62 -5.75
N THR A 343 -14.59 -26.92 -5.44
CA THR A 343 -15.70 -25.95 -5.50
C THR A 343 -15.95 -25.23 -4.17
N TYR A 344 -15.23 -25.63 -3.12
CA TYR A 344 -15.46 -25.14 -1.76
C TYR A 344 -15.29 -23.62 -1.64
N MET A 345 -14.26 -23.05 -2.28
CA MET A 345 -13.99 -21.59 -2.24
C MET A 345 -15.20 -20.78 -2.75
N LYS A 346 -15.82 -21.22 -3.84
CA LYS A 346 -16.98 -20.51 -4.39
C LYS A 346 -18.13 -20.44 -3.38
N ARG A 347 -18.42 -21.56 -2.69
CA ARG A 347 -19.48 -21.61 -1.67
C ARG A 347 -19.18 -20.70 -0.48
N VAL A 348 -17.97 -20.79 0.09
CA VAL A 348 -17.63 -19.97 1.27
C VAL A 348 -17.55 -18.47 0.95
N LEU A 349 -17.26 -18.11 -0.30
CA LEU A 349 -17.31 -16.71 -0.74
C LEU A 349 -18.75 -16.18 -0.83
N GLU A 350 -19.71 -17.01 -1.22
CA GLU A 350 -21.14 -16.69 -1.19
C GLU A 350 -21.65 -16.52 0.25
N ASP A 351 -21.13 -17.33 1.18
CA ASP A 351 -21.47 -17.33 2.60
C ASP A 351 -20.59 -16.40 3.45
N ALA A 352 -19.79 -15.52 2.81
CA ALA A 352 -18.88 -14.62 3.52
C ALA A 352 -19.62 -13.62 4.42
N VAL A 353 -19.33 -13.66 5.72
CA VAL A 353 -19.97 -12.82 6.73
C VAL A 353 -19.17 -11.54 7.01
N PRO A 354 -19.81 -10.43 7.43
CA PRO A 354 -19.11 -9.25 7.92
C PRO A 354 -18.12 -9.62 9.04
N ALA A 355 -16.93 -9.03 9.01
CA ALA A 355 -15.87 -9.41 9.94
C ALA A 355 -16.24 -9.18 11.42
N PHE A 356 -16.96 -8.11 11.72
CA PHE A 356 -17.48 -7.87 13.07
C PHE A 356 -18.43 -8.98 13.52
N GLU A 357 -19.31 -9.44 12.65
CA GLU A 357 -20.25 -10.52 12.94
C GLU A 357 -19.52 -11.81 13.29
N PHE A 358 -18.50 -12.16 12.48
CA PHE A 358 -17.64 -13.32 12.74
C PHE A 358 -16.93 -13.22 14.12
N ILE A 359 -16.42 -12.04 14.49
CA ILE A 359 -15.76 -11.82 15.78
C ILE A 359 -16.77 -11.93 16.92
N PHE A 360 -17.95 -11.33 16.79
CA PHE A 360 -19.02 -11.43 17.77
C PHE A 360 -19.39 -12.87 18.04
N ASP A 361 -19.70 -13.64 17.00
CA ASP A 361 -20.08 -15.05 17.13
C ASP A 361 -19.00 -15.88 17.83
N ARG A 362 -17.74 -15.61 17.49
CA ARG A 362 -16.61 -16.34 18.08
C ARG A 362 -16.41 -16.05 19.55
N TYR A 363 -16.57 -14.80 19.99
CA TYR A 363 -16.38 -14.44 21.39
C TYR A 363 -17.59 -14.76 22.24
N PHE A 364 -18.80 -14.41 21.80
CA PHE A 364 -20.00 -14.51 22.62
C PHE A 364 -20.67 -15.90 22.56
N ASN A 365 -20.36 -16.74 21.59
CA ASN A 365 -20.74 -18.17 21.61
C ASN A 365 -19.89 -19.00 22.58
N SER A 366 -18.78 -18.45 23.11
CA SER A 366 -17.94 -19.14 24.10
C SER A 366 -18.56 -19.09 25.50
N GLU A 367 -18.87 -20.27 26.07
CA GLU A 367 -19.33 -20.36 27.47
C GLU A 367 -18.35 -19.76 28.49
N LYS A 368 -17.02 -19.80 28.17
CA LYS A 368 -15.98 -19.22 29.03
C LYS A 368 -16.13 -17.71 29.13
N VAL A 369 -16.40 -17.01 28.01
CA VAL A 369 -16.60 -15.56 27.99
C VAL A 369 -17.90 -15.19 28.74
N ARG A 370 -18.94 -16.01 28.62
CA ARG A 370 -20.22 -15.75 29.33
C ARG A 370 -20.11 -15.93 30.85
N LYS A 371 -19.26 -16.84 31.33
CA LYS A 371 -19.14 -17.20 32.76
C LYS A 371 -18.02 -16.42 33.48
N ASP A 372 -16.98 -15.95 32.80
CA ASP A 372 -15.84 -15.25 33.39
C ASP A 372 -15.96 -13.73 33.15
N LEU A 373 -16.26 -12.98 34.24
CA LEU A 373 -16.43 -11.54 34.17
C LEU A 373 -15.17 -10.79 33.71
N ALA A 374 -13.97 -11.27 34.11
CA ALA A 374 -12.72 -10.61 33.74
C ALA A 374 -12.42 -10.82 32.25
N LEU A 375 -12.69 -12.03 31.74
CA LEU A 375 -12.56 -12.33 30.31
C LEU A 375 -13.59 -11.55 29.49
N LYS A 376 -14.83 -11.50 29.95
CA LYS A 376 -15.92 -10.74 29.33
C LYS A 376 -15.58 -9.25 29.23
N LYS A 377 -15.06 -8.64 30.30
CA LYS A 377 -14.63 -7.25 30.30
C LYS A 377 -13.54 -7.02 29.23
N ARG A 378 -12.51 -7.87 29.18
CA ARG A 378 -11.44 -7.75 28.17
C ARG A 378 -11.96 -7.85 26.73
N VAL A 379 -12.90 -8.77 26.48
CA VAL A 379 -13.54 -8.90 25.16
C VAL A 379 -14.32 -7.64 24.80
N ILE A 380 -15.10 -7.09 25.73
CA ILE A 380 -15.88 -5.87 25.51
C ILE A 380 -14.96 -4.69 25.21
N THR A 381 -13.92 -4.46 26.02
CA THR A 381 -12.95 -3.38 25.77
C THR A 381 -12.26 -3.54 24.41
N HIS A 382 -11.92 -4.78 24.03
CA HIS A 382 -11.34 -5.07 22.71
C HIS A 382 -12.32 -4.76 21.57
N MET A 383 -13.59 -5.18 21.68
CA MET A 383 -14.62 -4.88 20.68
C MET A 383 -14.89 -3.38 20.55
N LEU A 384 -15.00 -2.66 21.67
CA LEU A 384 -15.16 -1.21 21.67
C LEU A 384 -13.97 -0.49 21.01
N THR A 385 -12.76 -1.01 21.20
CA THR A 385 -11.56 -0.49 20.52
C THR A 385 -11.66 -0.65 19.01
N LEU A 386 -12.04 -1.83 18.51
CA LEU A 386 -12.25 -2.07 17.07
C LEU A 386 -13.36 -1.17 16.51
N ILE A 387 -14.47 -1.04 17.23
CA ILE A 387 -15.61 -0.17 16.85
C ILE A 387 -15.17 1.31 16.80
N SER A 388 -14.28 1.75 17.69
CA SER A 388 -13.80 3.14 17.72
C SER A 388 -13.06 3.55 16.46
N HIS A 389 -12.48 2.60 15.72
CA HIS A 389 -11.77 2.83 14.46
C HIS A 389 -12.70 2.94 13.25
N LEU A 390 -13.98 2.56 13.36
CA LEU A 390 -14.95 2.76 12.28
C LEU A 390 -15.20 4.25 12.05
N LYS A 391 -15.19 4.68 10.80
CA LYS A 391 -15.43 6.09 10.44
C LYS A 391 -16.90 6.49 10.57
N SER A 392 -17.81 5.59 10.20
CA SER A 392 -19.26 5.83 10.22
C SER A 392 -19.81 5.86 11.63
N PRO A 393 -20.40 6.99 12.10
CA PRO A 393 -21.09 7.02 13.39
C PRO A 393 -22.29 6.06 13.45
N VAL A 394 -22.97 5.85 12.32
CA VAL A 394 -24.15 4.96 12.25
C VAL A 394 -23.72 3.50 12.44
N GLU A 395 -22.66 3.07 11.78
CA GLU A 395 -22.11 1.72 11.96
C GLU A 395 -21.61 1.50 13.40
N ARG A 396 -20.95 2.51 14.01
CA ARG A 396 -20.52 2.43 15.40
C ARG A 396 -21.69 2.20 16.34
N ASP A 397 -22.77 2.95 16.18
CA ASP A 397 -23.97 2.83 17.00
C ASP A 397 -24.60 1.44 16.85
N GLU A 398 -24.75 0.94 15.63
CA GLU A 398 -25.29 -0.39 15.35
C GLU A 398 -24.46 -1.51 16.01
N TRP A 399 -23.13 -1.43 15.93
CA TRP A 399 -22.26 -2.42 16.56
C TRP A 399 -22.22 -2.32 18.08
N ILE A 400 -22.35 -1.13 18.68
CA ILE A 400 -22.47 -0.96 20.14
C ILE A 400 -23.81 -1.54 20.62
N GLN A 401 -24.90 -1.34 19.88
CA GLN A 401 -26.20 -1.94 20.21
C GLN A 401 -26.12 -3.47 20.18
N LYS A 402 -25.50 -4.05 19.15
CA LYS A 402 -25.28 -5.50 19.07
C LYS A 402 -24.40 -5.99 20.22
N LEU A 403 -23.36 -5.26 20.60
CA LEU A 403 -22.51 -5.57 21.74
C LEU A 403 -23.29 -5.57 23.06
N ALA A 404 -24.22 -4.62 23.24
CA ALA A 404 -25.10 -4.59 24.40
C ALA A 404 -25.99 -5.84 24.48
N GLN A 405 -26.59 -6.23 23.36
CA GLN A 405 -27.46 -7.43 23.29
C GLN A 405 -26.68 -8.73 23.60
N GLU A 406 -25.55 -8.94 22.95
CA GLU A 406 -24.76 -10.16 23.10
C GLU A 406 -24.07 -10.26 24.47
N SER A 407 -23.56 -9.14 24.96
CA SER A 407 -22.88 -9.11 26.27
C SER A 407 -23.83 -9.04 27.48
N GLY A 408 -25.08 -8.57 27.31
CA GLY A 408 -25.99 -8.26 28.38
C GLY A 408 -25.55 -7.10 29.29
N VAL A 409 -24.68 -6.21 28.75
CA VAL A 409 -24.24 -4.98 29.44
C VAL A 409 -25.12 -3.82 28.96
N SER A 410 -25.47 -2.90 29.85
CA SER A 410 -26.31 -1.75 29.49
C SER A 410 -25.63 -0.83 28.47
N MET A 411 -26.40 -0.23 27.57
CA MET A 411 -25.91 0.74 26.59
C MET A 411 -25.13 1.86 27.27
N THR A 412 -25.66 2.43 28.38
CA THR A 412 -24.99 3.51 29.10
C THR A 412 -23.57 3.15 29.55
N ALA A 413 -23.37 1.93 30.11
CA ALA A 413 -22.04 1.48 30.52
C ALA A 413 -21.08 1.26 29.33
N LEU A 414 -21.59 0.81 28.17
CA LEU A 414 -20.79 0.66 26.95
C LEU A 414 -20.43 2.01 26.35
N GLU A 415 -21.32 2.99 26.37
CA GLU A 415 -21.06 4.35 25.89
C GLU A 415 -20.05 5.09 26.77
N GLU A 416 -20.09 4.90 28.11
CA GLU A 416 -19.08 5.41 29.03
C GLU A 416 -17.70 4.82 28.73
N GLU A 417 -17.58 3.49 28.66
CA GLU A 417 -16.32 2.80 28.33
C GLU A 417 -15.81 3.19 26.92
N PHE A 418 -16.71 3.31 25.93
CA PHE A 418 -16.38 3.76 24.58
C PHE A 418 -15.81 5.18 24.56
N SER A 419 -16.41 6.08 25.36
CA SER A 419 -15.95 7.46 25.48
C SER A 419 -14.54 7.53 26.08
N GLU A 420 -14.25 6.72 27.10
CA GLU A 420 -12.92 6.61 27.70
C GLU A 420 -11.88 6.08 26.71
N ILE A 421 -12.22 5.04 25.94
CA ILE A 421 -11.36 4.49 24.88
C ILE A 421 -11.08 5.54 23.81
N ALA A 422 -12.11 6.23 23.33
CA ALA A 422 -11.96 7.26 22.31
C ALA A 422 -11.13 8.46 22.79
N GLU A 423 -11.27 8.86 24.06
CA GLU A 423 -10.43 9.90 24.66
C GLU A 423 -8.97 9.44 24.83
N LYS A 424 -8.76 8.19 25.26
CA LYS A 424 -7.42 7.62 25.41
C LYS A 424 -6.70 7.55 24.05
N ALA A 425 -7.37 7.06 23.01
CA ALA A 425 -6.83 7.04 21.65
C ALA A 425 -6.47 8.44 21.14
N ARG A 426 -7.28 9.47 21.46
CA ARG A 426 -6.98 10.87 21.14
C ARG A 426 -5.80 11.43 21.94
N ARG A 427 -5.56 10.98 23.17
CA ARG A 427 -4.39 11.38 23.98
C ARG A 427 -3.13 10.70 23.50
N GLU A 428 -3.18 9.41 23.20
CA GLU A 428 -2.04 8.64 22.68
C GLU A 428 -1.58 9.15 21.30
N SER A 429 -2.50 9.58 20.44
CA SER A 429 -2.16 10.26 19.19
C SER A 429 -1.54 11.64 19.42
N LYS A 430 -1.85 12.34 20.53
CA LYS A 430 -1.18 13.59 20.91
C LYS A 430 0.19 13.35 21.56
N ASP A 431 0.34 12.30 22.39
CA ASP A 431 1.61 12.01 23.09
C ASP A 431 2.71 11.44 22.18
N THR A 432 2.35 10.75 21.12
CA THR A 432 3.30 10.36 20.05
C THR A 432 3.85 11.59 19.30
N HIS A 433 3.22 12.74 19.45
CA HIS A 433 3.66 14.02 18.89
C HIS A 433 4.41 14.93 19.87
N GLN A 434 4.40 14.66 21.20
CA GLN A 434 5.07 15.49 22.21
C GLN A 434 6.62 15.32 22.25
N GLY A 435 7.21 14.46 21.42
CA GLY A 435 8.66 14.42 21.21
C GLY A 435 9.16 15.38 20.13
N ARG A 436 8.32 16.19 19.50
CA ARG A 436 8.65 17.21 18.50
C ARG A 436 8.13 18.57 18.95
N ASN A 437 9.03 19.54 19.02
CA ASN A 437 8.86 20.92 19.46
C ASN A 437 7.49 21.55 19.14
N GLU A 438 6.92 22.27 20.14
CA GLU A 438 5.55 22.79 20.24
C GLU A 438 5.16 23.97 19.33
N ASP A 439 5.90 24.31 18.27
CA ASP A 439 5.68 25.57 17.54
C ASP A 439 5.15 25.46 16.10
N SER A 440 4.56 24.32 15.68
CA SER A 440 3.95 24.26 14.34
C SER A 440 2.68 23.42 14.35
N PRO A 441 1.55 23.86 13.78
CA PRO A 441 0.37 23.05 13.63
C PRO A 441 0.68 21.85 12.73
N VAL A 442 0.60 20.63 13.31
CA VAL A 442 0.77 19.38 12.57
C VAL A 442 -0.51 19.17 11.75
N PHE A 443 -0.42 19.34 10.46
CA PHE A 443 -1.49 19.00 9.54
C PHE A 443 -1.45 17.49 9.29
N GLU A 444 -2.41 16.75 9.82
CA GLU A 444 -2.69 15.35 9.44
C GLU A 444 -3.40 15.23 8.08
N ASP A 445 -3.59 16.33 7.37
CA ASP A 445 -4.24 16.35 6.08
C ASP A 445 -3.23 15.90 5.01
N ASP A 446 -3.47 14.73 4.46
CA ASP A 446 -2.72 14.13 3.34
C ASP A 446 -2.55 15.12 2.16
N ARG A 447 -3.52 16.02 2.00
CA ARG A 447 -3.54 17.07 0.98
C ARG A 447 -2.50 18.16 1.21
N VAL A 448 -2.34 18.66 2.44
CA VAL A 448 -1.33 19.67 2.78
C VAL A 448 0.08 19.11 2.58
N THR A 449 0.28 17.86 3.00
CA THR A 449 1.53 17.12 2.81
C THR A 449 1.86 16.96 1.32
N MET A 450 0.87 16.61 0.48
CA MET A 450 1.07 16.47 -0.97
C MET A 450 1.39 17.79 -1.65
N ILE A 451 0.66 18.86 -1.32
CA ILE A 451 0.94 20.22 -1.84
C ILE A 451 2.36 20.66 -1.43
N SER A 452 2.73 20.44 -0.17
CA SER A 452 4.04 20.83 0.35
C SER A 452 5.18 20.07 -0.35
N LYS A 453 5.06 18.75 -0.54
CA LYS A 453 6.03 17.96 -1.33
C LYS A 453 6.20 18.50 -2.74
N ARG A 454 5.10 18.87 -3.39
CA ARG A 454 5.11 19.44 -4.74
C ARG A 454 5.82 20.79 -4.78
N LEU A 455 5.54 21.67 -3.82
CA LEU A 455 6.20 22.97 -3.69
C LEU A 455 7.71 22.81 -3.42
N VAL A 456 8.11 21.87 -2.54
CA VAL A 456 9.53 21.54 -2.31
C VAL A 456 10.21 21.13 -3.61
N SER A 457 9.58 20.25 -4.39
CA SER A 457 10.12 19.85 -5.68
C SER A 457 10.28 21.03 -6.64
N MET A 458 9.36 21.99 -6.65
CA MET A 458 9.45 23.21 -7.47
C MET A 458 10.54 24.18 -6.98
N ALA A 459 10.77 24.25 -5.67
CA ALA A 459 11.82 25.11 -5.09
C ALA A 459 13.23 24.74 -5.56
N PHE A 460 13.46 23.48 -5.93
CA PHE A 460 14.78 23.02 -6.41
C PHE A 460 15.03 23.29 -7.90
N THR A 461 14.05 23.75 -8.65
CA THR A 461 14.21 23.98 -10.10
C THR A 461 14.56 25.41 -10.47
N ASN A 462 14.15 26.38 -9.66
CA ASN A 462 14.30 27.79 -9.99
C ASN A 462 14.32 28.63 -8.70
N GLU A 463 15.34 29.51 -8.56
CA GLU A 463 15.50 30.38 -7.39
C GLU A 463 14.32 31.37 -7.21
N THR A 464 13.66 31.77 -8.29
CA THR A 464 12.46 32.64 -8.20
C THR A 464 11.31 31.87 -7.52
N LEU A 465 11.06 30.62 -7.91
CA LEU A 465 10.04 29.76 -7.28
C LEU A 465 10.40 29.49 -5.83
N LYS A 466 11.66 29.19 -5.53
CA LYS A 466 12.16 29.00 -4.17
C LYS A 466 11.88 30.22 -3.28
N GLY A 467 12.19 31.43 -3.77
CA GLY A 467 11.90 32.67 -3.06
C GLY A 467 10.42 32.86 -2.78
N MET A 468 9.54 32.56 -3.75
CA MET A 468 8.08 32.64 -3.57
C MET A 468 7.55 31.63 -2.55
N ILE A 469 8.06 30.41 -2.58
CA ILE A 469 7.64 29.35 -1.66
C ILE A 469 8.09 29.69 -0.25
N LEU A 470 9.33 30.10 -0.06
CA LEU A 470 9.86 30.51 1.25
C LEU A 470 9.16 31.77 1.81
N ALA A 471 8.70 32.68 0.95
CA ALA A 471 7.87 33.82 1.37
C ALA A 471 6.51 33.41 1.95
N ASN A 472 6.11 32.14 1.77
CA ASN A 472 4.87 31.56 2.27
C ASN A 472 5.11 30.37 3.23
N LYS A 473 6.32 30.28 3.81
CA LYS A 473 6.75 29.16 4.66
C LYS A 473 5.89 28.95 5.91
N GLU A 474 5.22 29.98 6.40
CA GLU A 474 4.31 29.93 7.55
C GLU A 474 3.12 28.99 7.36
N TYR A 475 2.76 28.67 6.11
CA TYR A 475 1.68 27.74 5.76
C TYR A 475 2.17 26.31 5.55
N MET A 476 3.48 26.06 5.64
CA MET A 476 4.11 24.75 5.45
C MET A 476 4.56 24.16 6.79
N SER A 477 4.64 22.84 6.88
CA SER A 477 5.28 22.21 8.04
C SER A 477 6.80 22.43 8.02
N ARG A 478 7.40 22.53 9.21
CA ARG A 478 8.83 22.86 9.40
C ARG A 478 9.76 21.89 8.63
N GLY A 479 9.44 20.60 8.60
CA GLY A 479 10.27 19.63 7.88
C GLY A 479 10.37 19.87 6.37
N PHE A 480 9.32 20.44 5.74
CA PHE A 480 9.38 20.82 4.32
C PHE A 480 10.16 22.13 4.10
N VAL A 481 10.06 23.07 5.04
CA VAL A 481 10.85 24.30 5.01
C VAL A 481 12.34 24.00 5.18
N ASP A 482 12.68 23.16 6.16
CA ASP A 482 14.06 22.70 6.42
C ASP A 482 14.66 22.00 5.18
N ALA A 483 13.88 21.19 4.47
CA ALA A 483 14.32 20.55 3.23
C ALA A 483 14.66 21.55 2.12
N ILE A 484 14.00 22.71 2.06
CA ILE A 484 14.28 23.76 1.08
C ILE A 484 15.49 24.60 1.52
N GLU A 485 15.60 24.92 2.82
CA GLU A 485 16.65 25.77 3.38
C GLU A 485 18.01 25.01 3.50
N HIS A 486 17.97 23.68 3.70
CA HIS A 486 19.15 22.82 3.88
C HIS A 486 19.18 21.67 2.86
N PRO A 487 19.44 21.96 1.58
CA PRO A 487 19.38 20.98 0.49
C PRO A 487 20.48 19.92 0.48
N GLU A 488 21.42 19.95 1.43
CA GLU A 488 22.57 19.05 1.49
C GLU A 488 22.31 17.75 2.28
N ALA A 489 21.10 17.56 2.83
CA ALA A 489 20.74 16.34 3.53
C ALA A 489 20.48 15.18 2.54
N GLU A 490 20.98 13.97 2.84
CA GLU A 490 20.83 12.76 2.01
C GLU A 490 19.39 12.48 1.54
N SER A 491 18.40 12.89 2.33
CA SER A 491 16.98 12.75 1.99
C SER A 491 16.50 13.70 0.88
N VAL A 492 17.30 14.71 0.51
CA VAL A 492 16.93 15.76 -0.43
C VAL A 492 17.44 15.48 -1.84
N GLU A 493 18.51 14.68 -2.02
CA GLU A 493 19.03 14.31 -3.35
C GLU A 493 17.97 13.65 -4.24
N MET A 494 17.15 12.77 -3.68
CA MET A 494 16.06 12.12 -4.41
C MET A 494 14.98 13.13 -4.83
N LEU A 495 14.65 14.10 -3.98
CA LEU A 495 13.72 15.18 -4.31
C LEU A 495 14.27 16.12 -5.38
N GLN A 496 15.58 16.39 -5.39
CA GLN A 496 16.26 17.20 -6.41
C GLN A 496 16.28 16.48 -7.77
N MET A 497 16.52 15.17 -7.81
CA MET A 497 16.47 14.38 -9.05
C MET A 497 15.04 14.33 -9.62
N GLN A 498 14.03 14.10 -8.79
CA GLN A 498 12.61 14.15 -9.18
C GLN A 498 12.22 15.55 -9.68
N SER A 499 12.70 16.58 -9.03
CA SER A 499 12.49 17.97 -9.37
C SER A 499 13.03 18.34 -10.75
N SER A 500 14.29 18.04 -11.01
CA SER A 500 14.93 18.28 -12.31
C SER A 500 14.22 17.58 -13.46
N TYR A 501 13.64 16.42 -13.17
CA TYR A 501 12.86 15.65 -14.14
C TYR A 501 11.46 16.25 -14.39
N LEU A 502 10.74 16.57 -13.32
CA LEU A 502 9.36 17.04 -13.40
C LEU A 502 9.23 18.46 -13.97
N PHE A 503 10.23 19.29 -13.76
CA PHE A 503 10.19 20.73 -14.07
C PHE A 503 11.33 21.22 -14.96
N GLY A 504 12.39 20.45 -15.17
CA GLY A 504 13.56 20.88 -15.94
C GLY A 504 13.30 21.22 -17.43
N SER A 505 12.14 20.83 -17.96
CA SER A 505 11.67 21.17 -19.31
C SER A 505 10.36 21.99 -19.30
N THR A 506 9.88 22.42 -18.13
CA THR A 506 8.62 23.16 -18.04
C THR A 506 8.89 24.63 -18.36
N ASP A 507 8.08 25.22 -19.25
CA ASP A 507 8.10 26.65 -19.53
C ASP A 507 7.93 27.44 -18.21
N GLU A 508 8.82 28.39 -17.96
CA GLU A 508 8.91 29.20 -16.74
C GLU A 508 7.56 29.82 -16.34
N LYS A 509 6.78 30.25 -17.34
CA LYS A 509 5.46 30.85 -17.15
C LYS A 509 4.44 29.85 -16.62
N ASN A 510 4.49 28.60 -17.10
CA ASN A 510 3.59 27.55 -16.64
C ASN A 510 3.98 27.06 -15.24
N ALA A 511 5.27 26.96 -14.93
CA ALA A 511 5.77 26.61 -13.61
C ALA A 511 5.38 27.67 -12.56
N LEU A 512 5.48 28.96 -12.92
CA LEU A 512 5.09 30.07 -12.05
C LEU A 512 3.58 30.02 -11.75
N ALA A 513 2.75 29.82 -12.77
CA ALA A 513 1.30 29.73 -12.60
C ALA A 513 0.90 28.53 -11.71
N GLU A 514 1.54 27.37 -11.89
CA GLU A 514 1.31 26.20 -11.06
C GLU A 514 1.74 26.44 -9.61
N CYS A 515 2.90 27.06 -9.38
CA CYS A 515 3.38 27.41 -8.05
C CYS A 515 2.42 28.35 -7.31
N MET A 516 1.94 29.39 -7.98
CA MET A 516 0.97 30.34 -7.41
C MET A 516 -0.34 29.64 -7.02
N GLU A 517 -0.84 28.75 -7.87
CA GLU A 517 -2.05 28.00 -7.58
C GLU A 517 -1.86 27.03 -6.38
N LEU A 518 -0.73 26.33 -6.31
CA LEU A 518 -0.41 25.46 -5.18
C LEU A 518 -0.27 26.25 -3.86
N ILE A 519 0.36 27.41 -3.86
CA ILE A 519 0.46 28.29 -2.69
C ILE A 519 -0.93 28.76 -2.26
N LYS A 520 -1.79 29.12 -3.20
CA LYS A 520 -3.19 29.49 -2.92
C LYS A 520 -3.95 28.33 -2.26
N GLN A 521 -3.82 27.12 -2.78
CA GLN A 521 -4.44 25.93 -2.21
C GLN A 521 -3.90 25.63 -0.81
N LEU A 522 -2.59 25.75 -0.59
CA LEU A 522 -1.97 25.57 0.72
C LEU A 522 -2.56 26.55 1.76
N LYS A 523 -2.66 27.82 1.42
CA LYS A 523 -3.30 28.85 2.27
C LYS A 523 -4.76 28.53 2.57
N LEU A 524 -5.48 28.06 1.55
CA LEU A 524 -6.90 27.70 1.71
C LEU A 524 -7.08 26.57 2.72
N GLU A 525 -6.27 25.51 2.65
CA GLU A 525 -6.32 24.40 3.59
C GLU A 525 -5.89 24.84 5.00
N TYR A 526 -4.85 25.66 5.12
CA TYR A 526 -4.43 26.24 6.39
C TYR A 526 -5.57 27.00 7.08
N PHE A 527 -6.24 27.93 6.36
CA PHE A 527 -7.32 28.72 6.96
C PHE A 527 -8.59 27.90 7.23
N LYS A 528 -8.89 26.86 6.46
CA LYS A 528 -9.98 25.92 6.77
C LYS A 528 -9.72 25.19 8.07
N HIS A 529 -8.51 24.68 8.28
CA HIS A 529 -8.14 24.01 9.52
C HIS A 529 -8.20 24.95 10.72
N ALA A 530 -7.64 26.15 10.60
CA ALA A 530 -7.73 27.18 11.63
C ALA A 530 -9.18 27.59 11.96
N GLN A 531 -10.05 27.63 10.95
CA GLN A 531 -11.48 27.88 11.12
C GLN A 531 -12.19 26.76 11.92
N GLU A 532 -11.87 25.48 11.64
CA GLU A 532 -12.43 24.36 12.41
C GLU A 532 -11.94 24.37 13.87
N LEU A 533 -10.68 24.68 14.12
CA LEU A 533 -10.16 24.86 15.48
C LEU A 533 -10.87 26.01 16.22
N ALA A 534 -11.10 27.14 15.56
CA ALA A 534 -11.85 28.24 16.15
C ALA A 534 -13.30 27.87 16.45
N LYS A 535 -13.94 27.08 15.59
CA LYS A 535 -15.30 26.53 15.81
C LYS A 535 -15.37 25.59 17.02
N ASP A 536 -14.36 24.73 17.18
CA ASP A 536 -14.27 23.86 18.36
C ASP A 536 -14.03 24.70 19.64
N ALA A 537 -13.19 25.75 19.58
CA ALA A 537 -12.97 26.66 20.68
C ALA A 537 -14.26 27.41 21.09
N ILE A 538 -15.08 27.86 20.12
CA ILE A 538 -16.41 28.44 20.36
C ILE A 538 -17.29 27.45 21.12
N ARG A 539 -17.32 26.19 20.70
CA ARG A 539 -18.12 25.12 21.33
C ARG A 539 -17.69 24.85 22.76
N VAL A 540 -16.39 24.85 23.03
CA VAL A 540 -15.82 24.62 24.36
C VAL A 540 -16.10 25.82 25.29
N ALA A 541 -15.82 27.05 24.81
CA ALA A 541 -16.07 28.28 25.55
C ALA A 541 -17.58 28.46 25.88
N GLY A 542 -18.46 28.15 24.93
CA GLY A 542 -19.91 28.18 25.14
C GLY A 542 -20.40 27.18 26.19
N ARG A 543 -19.76 26.02 26.34
CA ARG A 543 -20.07 25.04 27.40
C ARG A 543 -19.54 25.45 28.79
N SER A 544 -18.38 26.10 28.82
CA SER A 544 -17.74 26.56 30.06
C SER A 544 -18.31 27.89 30.60
N GLY A 545 -19.08 28.64 29.79
CA GLY A 545 -19.60 29.95 30.12
C GLY A 545 -18.54 31.06 30.16
N ASP A 546 -17.38 30.86 29.54
CA ASP A 546 -16.27 31.83 29.48
C ASP A 546 -16.51 32.80 28.33
N GLU A 547 -17.13 33.94 28.63
CA GLU A 547 -17.53 34.95 27.64
C GLU A 547 -16.32 35.57 26.90
N GLU A 548 -15.16 35.72 27.57
CA GLU A 548 -13.97 36.34 26.97
C GLU A 548 -13.39 35.41 25.90
N LYS A 549 -13.21 34.14 26.21
CA LYS A 549 -12.75 33.12 25.23
C LYS A 549 -13.76 32.89 24.09
N LEU A 550 -15.06 32.99 24.39
CA LEU A 550 -16.10 32.87 23.36
C LEU A 550 -16.00 34.01 22.34
N LEU A 551 -15.79 35.24 22.83
CA LEU A 551 -15.66 36.43 21.99
C LEU A 551 -14.39 36.34 21.10
N GLU A 552 -13.25 35.94 21.69
CA GLU A 552 -11.99 35.77 20.99
C GLU A 552 -12.09 34.70 19.90
N ALA A 553 -12.59 33.51 20.23
CA ALA A 553 -12.75 32.41 19.27
C ALA A 553 -13.74 32.77 18.14
N THR A 554 -14.80 33.54 18.44
CA THR A 554 -15.76 34.03 17.43
C THR A 554 -15.10 35.03 16.47
N ALA A 555 -14.27 35.93 16.97
CA ALA A 555 -13.53 36.86 16.15
C ALA A 555 -12.53 36.16 15.24
N GLN A 556 -11.80 35.18 15.73
CA GLN A 556 -10.88 34.35 14.95
C GLN A 556 -11.62 33.58 13.83
N PHE A 557 -12.77 32.96 14.16
CA PHE A 557 -13.60 32.28 13.16
C PHE A 557 -14.04 33.20 12.02
N GLN A 558 -14.46 34.43 12.35
CA GLN A 558 -14.88 35.42 11.35
C GLN A 558 -13.70 35.88 10.48
N GLU A 559 -12.53 36.09 11.08
CA GLU A 559 -11.31 36.45 10.35
C GLU A 559 -10.91 35.37 9.35
N PHE A 560 -10.87 34.10 9.77
CA PHE A 560 -10.53 32.99 8.88
C PHE A 560 -11.57 32.80 7.77
N SER A 561 -12.86 32.96 8.09
CA SER A 561 -13.94 32.94 7.09
C SER A 561 -13.75 33.99 6.01
N LYS A 562 -13.35 35.20 6.38
CA LYS A 562 -13.04 36.28 5.43
C LYS A 562 -11.82 35.93 4.55
N LYS A 563 -10.73 35.46 5.16
CA LYS A 563 -9.50 35.03 4.43
C LYS A 563 -9.79 33.92 3.40
N ILE A 564 -10.62 32.96 3.77
CA ILE A 564 -11.05 31.88 2.87
C ILE A 564 -11.84 32.43 1.68
N ASN A 565 -12.76 33.37 1.91
CA ASN A 565 -13.57 33.96 0.85
C ASN A 565 -12.71 34.83 -0.07
N ASP A 566 -11.80 35.62 0.45
CA ASP A 566 -10.88 36.45 -0.33
C ASP A 566 -9.98 35.58 -1.24
N LEU A 567 -9.46 34.44 -0.75
CA LEU A 567 -8.68 33.50 -1.54
C LEU A 567 -9.50 32.77 -2.64
N LYS A 568 -10.81 32.59 -2.44
CA LYS A 568 -11.68 31.99 -3.48
C LYS A 568 -12.02 32.96 -4.62
N LEU A 569 -11.99 34.24 -4.35
CA LEU A 569 -12.29 35.30 -5.32
C LEU A 569 -11.08 35.72 -6.19
N GLN A 570 -9.86 35.43 -5.71
CA GLN A 570 -8.61 35.54 -6.49
C GLN A 570 -8.41 34.32 -7.39
#